data_69e37069c818b6d29330a097f2edbf10
#
_entry.id   69e37069c818b6d29330a097f2edbf10
#
_cell.length_a   1.000
_cell.length_b   1.000
_cell.length_c   1.000
_cell.angle_alpha   90.00
_cell.angle_beta   90.00
_cell.angle_gamma   90.00
#
_symmetry.space_group_name_H-M   'P 1'
#
loop_
_entity.id
_entity.type
_entity.pdbx_description
1 polymer ?
#
loop_
_entity_poly.entity_id
_entity_poly.type
_entity_poly.pdbx_seq_one_letter_code
_entity_poly.pdbx_strand_id
1 'polypeptide(L)'
;NNGAGKWIGFIVLTIAAGLIYRVPYLKTVFYDPLVEEFGLSNTDVGKIMSAYSLTKTAIYIPGGILADRFDNRKMLLASTALLAACTFWYATIPSLGVLLIIHVLLAFSNVVFWVSFVKAIRMFGTENEQGSVFGYSEGIRAVAGLIINFAALGILNYFMIRADAPLRYVLIFYG
;
A
#
# COMPACT_ATOMS: atom_id res chain seq x y z
N ASN A 1 30.21 8.35 11.46
CA ASN A 1 29.64 7.00 11.74
C ASN A 1 28.16 6.84 11.44
N ASN A 2 27.66 7.36 10.31
CA ASN A 2 26.23 7.27 9.99
C ASN A 2 25.89 6.52 8.68
N GLY A 3 26.86 5.84 8.08
CA GLY A 3 26.62 5.10 6.84
C GLY A 3 25.62 3.96 7.00
N ALA A 4 25.79 3.13 8.02
CA ALA A 4 24.91 1.97 8.26
C ALA A 4 23.46 2.38 8.57
N GLY A 5 23.27 3.40 9.41
CA GLY A 5 21.91 3.90 9.74
C GLY A 5 21.18 4.48 8.52
N LYS A 6 21.91 5.15 7.62
CA LYS A 6 21.37 5.66 6.36
C LYS A 6 20.84 4.51 5.49
N TRP A 7 21.63 3.46 5.29
CA TRP A 7 21.22 2.30 4.47
C TRP A 7 20.11 1.48 5.10
N ILE A 8 20.09 1.34 6.43
CA ILE A 8 18.96 0.71 7.13
C ILE A 8 17.67 1.50 6.87
N GLY A 9 17.72 2.83 7.01
CA GLY A 9 16.57 3.69 6.71
C GLY A 9 16.08 3.56 5.26
N PHE A 10 17.01 3.47 4.30
CA PHE A 10 16.68 3.24 2.89
C PHE A 10 15.94 1.92 2.68
N ILE A 11 16.48 0.82 3.23
CA ILE A 11 15.88 -0.51 3.10
C ILE A 11 14.49 -0.57 3.73
N VAL A 12 14.34 -0.08 4.95
CA VAL A 12 13.04 -0.05 5.67
C VAL A 12 12.01 0.76 4.90
N LEU A 13 12.38 1.96 4.44
CA LEU A 13 11.48 2.81 3.67
C LEU A 13 11.07 2.16 2.33
N THR A 14 11.99 1.48 1.68
CA THR A 14 11.75 0.78 0.41
C THR A 14 10.84 -0.43 0.60
N ILE A 15 11.03 -1.21 1.67
CA ILE A 15 10.15 -2.33 2.02
C ILE A 15 8.73 -1.81 2.30
N ALA A 16 8.60 -0.75 3.10
CA ALA A 16 7.31 -0.11 3.35
C ALA A 16 6.61 0.32 2.06
N ALA A 17 7.36 0.91 1.11
CA ALA A 17 6.83 1.26 -0.21
C ALA A 17 6.38 0.05 -1.04
N GLY A 18 6.94 -1.13 -0.80
CA GLY A 18 6.48 -2.39 -1.40
C GLY A 18 5.14 -2.89 -0.83
N LEU A 19 4.83 -2.52 0.41
CA LEU A 19 3.62 -2.96 1.13
C LEU A 19 2.38 -2.12 0.80
N ILE A 20 2.54 -0.80 0.68
CA ILE A 20 1.40 0.13 0.63
C ILE A 20 0.42 -0.10 -0.52
N TYR A 21 0.85 -0.76 -1.59
CA TYR A 21 -0.01 -1.08 -2.73
C TYR A 21 -0.74 -2.42 -2.61
N ARG A 22 -0.43 -3.24 -1.59
CA ARG A 22 -1.01 -4.59 -1.49
C ARG A 22 -2.50 -4.56 -1.23
N VAL A 23 -2.95 -3.75 -0.30
CA VAL A 23 -4.36 -3.66 0.08
C VAL A 23 -5.23 -3.06 -1.02
N PRO A 24 -4.90 -1.91 -1.63
CA PRO A 24 -5.71 -1.37 -2.73
C PRO A 24 -5.78 -2.28 -3.96
N TYR A 25 -4.74 -3.07 -4.20
CA TYR A 25 -4.66 -4.02 -5.31
C TYR A 25 -4.85 -5.48 -4.88
N LEU A 26 -5.54 -5.72 -3.77
CA LEU A 26 -5.82 -7.05 -3.24
C LEU A 26 -6.42 -8.00 -4.29
N LYS A 27 -7.29 -7.47 -5.15
CA LYS A 27 -7.91 -8.20 -6.27
C LYS A 27 -6.93 -8.83 -7.26
N THR A 28 -5.69 -8.36 -7.34
CA THR A 28 -4.71 -8.90 -8.31
C THR A 28 -4.18 -10.27 -7.92
N VAL A 29 -4.26 -10.61 -6.64
CA VAL A 29 -3.77 -11.88 -6.08
C VAL A 29 -4.92 -12.69 -5.48
N PHE A 30 -5.93 -12.03 -4.89
CA PHE A 30 -7.00 -12.65 -4.11
C PHE A 30 -8.38 -12.32 -4.67
N TYR A 31 -8.58 -12.42 -6.01
CA TYR A 31 -9.82 -12.00 -6.66
C TYR A 31 -11.04 -12.82 -6.19
N ASP A 32 -10.94 -14.16 -6.28
CA ASP A 32 -12.05 -15.04 -5.93
C ASP A 32 -12.43 -14.95 -4.44
N PRO A 33 -11.47 -15.06 -3.49
CA PRO A 33 -11.76 -14.83 -2.08
C PRO A 33 -12.37 -13.45 -1.79
N LEU A 34 -11.93 -12.40 -2.50
CA LEU A 34 -12.47 -11.05 -2.34
C LEU A 34 -13.95 -10.99 -2.76
N VAL A 35 -14.27 -11.57 -3.93
CA VAL A 35 -15.64 -11.58 -4.45
C VAL A 35 -16.55 -12.41 -3.56
N GLU A 36 -16.11 -13.59 -3.14
CA GLU A 36 -16.88 -14.52 -2.33
C GLU A 36 -17.13 -13.99 -0.91
N GLU A 37 -16.09 -13.59 -0.18
CA GLU A 37 -16.22 -13.18 1.22
C GLU A 37 -16.96 -11.86 1.40
N PHE A 38 -16.85 -10.93 0.43
CA PHE A 38 -17.54 -9.64 0.48
C PHE A 38 -18.87 -9.64 -0.26
N GLY A 39 -19.26 -10.75 -0.92
CA GLY A 39 -20.49 -10.84 -1.70
C GLY A 39 -20.54 -9.82 -2.86
N LEU A 40 -19.40 -9.55 -3.50
CA LEU A 40 -19.27 -8.53 -4.54
C LEU A 40 -19.57 -9.12 -5.93
N SER A 41 -20.16 -8.32 -6.81
CA SER A 41 -20.17 -8.59 -8.24
C SER A 41 -18.89 -8.08 -8.92
N ASN A 42 -18.58 -8.57 -10.12
CA ASN A 42 -17.49 -8.04 -10.94
C ASN A 42 -17.65 -6.53 -11.20
N THR A 43 -18.87 -6.06 -11.34
CA THR A 43 -19.21 -4.64 -11.50
C THR A 43 -18.86 -3.85 -10.23
N ASP A 44 -19.06 -4.40 -9.05
CA ASP A 44 -18.75 -3.73 -7.79
C ASP A 44 -17.24 -3.61 -7.58
N VAL A 45 -16.48 -4.65 -7.92
CA VAL A 45 -15.01 -4.56 -7.97
C VAL A 45 -14.55 -3.47 -8.95
N GLY A 46 -15.22 -3.36 -10.11
CA GLY A 46 -14.99 -2.28 -11.07
C GLY A 46 -15.25 -0.88 -10.50
N LYS A 47 -16.39 -0.69 -9.78
CA LYS A 47 -16.71 0.58 -9.10
C LYS A 47 -15.66 0.96 -8.05
N ILE A 48 -15.23 0.00 -7.22
CA ILE A 48 -14.20 0.20 -6.19
C ILE A 48 -12.88 0.66 -6.83
N MET A 49 -12.45 -0.01 -7.90
CA MET A 49 -11.21 0.36 -8.60
C MET A 49 -11.32 1.70 -9.31
N SER A 50 -12.49 2.03 -9.86
CA SER A 50 -12.75 3.33 -10.49
C SER A 50 -12.70 4.45 -9.46
N ALA A 51 -13.34 4.29 -8.30
CA ALA A 51 -13.29 5.25 -7.20
C ALA A 51 -11.84 5.48 -6.73
N TYR A 52 -11.08 4.40 -6.52
CA TYR A 52 -9.67 4.48 -6.17
C TYR A 52 -8.84 5.25 -7.21
N SER A 53 -8.99 4.91 -8.50
CA SER A 53 -8.18 5.49 -9.58
C SER A 53 -8.53 6.95 -9.84
N LEU A 54 -9.82 7.31 -9.84
CA LEU A 54 -10.28 8.69 -10.00
C LEU A 54 -9.80 9.57 -8.86
N THR A 55 -9.93 9.10 -7.62
CA THR A 55 -9.42 9.80 -6.44
C THR A 55 -7.91 9.98 -6.52
N LYS A 56 -7.18 8.93 -6.88
CA LYS A 56 -5.72 8.99 -7.03
C LYS A 56 -5.32 10.05 -8.05
N THR A 57 -5.97 10.08 -9.21
CA THR A 57 -5.71 11.07 -10.27
C THR A 57 -6.00 12.49 -9.79
N ALA A 58 -7.12 12.71 -9.13
CA ALA A 58 -7.51 14.04 -8.62
C ALA A 58 -6.55 14.56 -7.53
N ILE A 59 -5.99 13.67 -6.72
CA ILE A 59 -5.13 14.03 -5.58
C ILE A 59 -3.65 14.17 -5.97
N TYR A 60 -3.22 13.69 -7.13
CA TYR A 60 -1.80 13.73 -7.51
C TYR A 60 -1.19 15.13 -7.48
N ILE A 61 -1.87 16.12 -8.06
CA ILE A 61 -1.39 17.52 -8.09
C ILE A 61 -1.45 18.16 -6.70
N PRO A 62 -2.60 18.15 -5.97
CA PRO A 62 -2.67 18.68 -4.62
C PRO A 62 -1.71 17.96 -3.65
N GLY A 63 -1.54 16.64 -3.80
CA GLY A 63 -0.63 15.83 -2.98
C GLY A 63 0.83 16.23 -3.14
N GLY A 64 1.25 16.57 -4.38
CA GLY A 64 2.57 17.13 -4.64
C GLY A 64 2.80 18.45 -3.91
N ILE A 65 1.86 19.37 -4.01
CA ILE A 65 1.92 20.67 -3.31
C ILE A 65 1.96 20.47 -1.77
N LEU A 66 1.20 19.51 -1.28
CA LEU A 66 1.18 19.17 0.15
C LEU A 66 2.55 18.65 0.63
N ALA A 67 3.16 17.75 -0.16
CA ALA A 67 4.48 17.19 0.15
C ALA A 67 5.60 18.25 0.17
N ASP A 68 5.45 19.34 -0.58
CA ASP A 68 6.43 20.44 -0.57
C ASP A 68 6.26 21.38 0.63
N ARG A 69 5.07 21.47 1.20
CA ARG A 69 4.77 22.36 2.33
C ARG A 69 4.98 21.74 3.69
N PHE A 70 4.83 20.43 3.81
CA PHE A 70 4.88 19.73 5.08
C PHE A 70 6.18 18.93 5.24
N ASP A 71 6.51 18.65 6.49
CA ASP A 71 7.64 17.79 6.84
C ASP A 71 7.46 16.37 6.28
N ASN A 72 8.43 15.94 5.48
CA ASN A 72 8.37 14.68 4.75
C ASN A 72 8.19 13.45 5.66
N ARG A 73 8.82 13.47 6.85
CA ARG A 73 8.74 12.39 7.82
C ARG A 73 7.32 12.28 8.41
N LYS A 74 6.72 13.43 8.71
CA LYS A 74 5.34 13.47 9.23
C LYS A 74 4.35 12.96 8.19
N MET A 75 4.54 13.31 6.93
CA MET A 75 3.69 12.84 5.84
C MET A 75 3.81 11.34 5.62
N LEU A 76 5.01 10.78 5.63
CA LEU A 76 5.23 9.34 5.56
C LEU A 76 4.54 8.61 6.71
N LEU A 77 4.72 9.07 7.95
CA LEU A 77 4.08 8.47 9.12
C LEU A 77 2.56 8.58 9.09
N ALA A 78 2.02 9.76 8.78
CA ALA A 78 0.57 9.98 8.72
C ALA A 78 -0.10 9.14 7.62
N SER A 79 0.52 9.06 6.43
CA SER A 79 -0.01 8.25 5.34
C SER A 79 0.06 6.75 5.66
N THR A 80 1.14 6.27 6.27
CA THR A 80 1.25 4.87 6.70
C THR A 80 0.23 4.54 7.79
N ALA A 81 0.05 5.42 8.78
CA ALA A 81 -0.96 5.24 9.83
C ALA A 81 -2.39 5.21 9.27
N LEU A 82 -2.71 6.09 8.32
CA LEU A 82 -4.01 6.09 7.65
C LEU A 82 -4.21 4.81 6.84
N LEU A 83 -3.18 4.34 6.13
CA LEU A 83 -3.24 3.09 5.39
C LEU A 83 -3.50 1.90 6.32
N ALA A 84 -2.79 1.80 7.44
CA ALA A 84 -2.99 0.74 8.44
C ALA A 84 -4.43 0.79 9.00
N ALA A 85 -4.91 1.96 9.40
CA ALA A 85 -6.27 2.14 9.90
C ALA A 85 -7.33 1.69 8.86
N CYS A 86 -7.16 2.08 7.60
CA CYS A 86 -8.03 1.64 6.51
C CYS A 86 -7.96 0.13 6.28
N THR A 87 -6.78 -0.48 6.41
CA THR A 87 -6.59 -1.92 6.24
C THR A 87 -7.29 -2.71 7.33
N PHE A 88 -7.16 -2.30 8.60
CA PHE A 88 -7.91 -2.92 9.70
C PHE A 88 -9.42 -2.72 9.55
N TRP A 89 -9.85 -1.55 9.08
CA TRP A 89 -11.27 -1.34 8.78
C TRP A 89 -11.76 -2.25 7.64
N TYR A 90 -10.96 -2.43 6.60
CA TYR A 90 -11.25 -3.38 5.51
C TYR A 90 -11.37 -4.82 6.03
N ALA A 91 -10.55 -5.22 6.99
CA ALA A 91 -10.61 -6.55 7.61
C ALA A 91 -11.91 -6.83 8.39
N THR A 92 -12.74 -5.83 8.66
CA THR A 92 -14.10 -6.03 9.23
C THR A 92 -15.12 -6.57 8.23
N ILE A 93 -14.74 -6.76 6.97
CA ILE A 93 -15.61 -7.19 5.87
C ILE A 93 -16.84 -6.28 5.74
N PRO A 94 -16.63 -4.98 5.45
CA PRO A 94 -17.69 -4.01 5.41
C PRO A 94 -18.50 -4.09 4.10
N SER A 95 -19.68 -3.43 4.08
CA SER A 95 -20.51 -3.31 2.89
C SER A 95 -19.82 -2.55 1.75
N LEU A 96 -20.32 -2.70 0.52
CA LEU A 96 -19.81 -2.03 -0.68
C LEU A 96 -19.66 -0.51 -0.51
N GLY A 97 -20.62 0.17 0.12
CA GLY A 97 -20.56 1.62 0.34
C GLY A 97 -19.36 2.02 1.21
N VAL A 98 -19.08 1.24 2.25
CA VAL A 98 -17.92 1.46 3.13
C VAL A 98 -16.62 1.11 2.39
N LEU A 99 -16.61 0.06 1.57
CA LEU A 99 -15.46 -0.28 0.73
C LEU A 99 -15.07 0.84 -0.22
N LEU A 100 -16.03 1.53 -0.82
CA LEU A 100 -15.78 2.71 -1.66
C LEU A 100 -15.09 3.82 -0.86
N ILE A 101 -15.56 4.12 0.36
CA ILE A 101 -14.94 5.11 1.24
C ILE A 101 -13.51 4.70 1.60
N ILE A 102 -13.31 3.44 2.00
CA ILE A 102 -11.98 2.90 2.32
C ILE A 102 -11.03 3.08 1.13
N HIS A 103 -11.45 2.77 -0.10
CA HIS A 103 -10.59 2.90 -1.27
C HIS A 103 -10.28 4.35 -1.65
N VAL A 104 -11.20 5.29 -1.40
CA VAL A 104 -10.93 6.73 -1.50
C VAL A 104 -9.84 7.16 -0.51
N LEU A 105 -9.94 6.72 0.75
CA LEU A 105 -8.93 7.02 1.78
C LEU A 105 -7.58 6.33 1.49
N LEU A 106 -7.60 5.09 1.00
CA LEU A 106 -6.41 4.39 0.54
C LEU A 106 -5.74 5.11 -0.63
N ALA A 107 -6.51 5.64 -1.59
CA ALA A 107 -5.98 6.42 -2.71
C ALA A 107 -5.26 7.68 -2.22
N PHE A 108 -5.88 8.40 -1.28
CA PHE A 108 -5.27 9.57 -0.64
C PHE A 108 -3.96 9.21 0.06
N SER A 109 -3.99 8.20 0.94
CA SER A 109 -2.82 7.70 1.66
C SER A 109 -1.69 7.31 0.71
N ASN A 110 -2.01 6.57 -0.35
CA ASN A 110 -1.02 6.12 -1.32
C ASN A 110 -0.34 7.27 -2.07
N VAL A 111 -1.08 8.29 -2.51
CA VAL A 111 -0.50 9.44 -3.21
C VAL A 111 0.42 10.22 -2.27
N VAL A 112 -0.04 10.52 -1.06
CA VAL A 112 0.76 11.25 -0.05
C VAL A 112 2.04 10.49 0.31
N PHE A 113 1.93 9.18 0.52
CA PHE A 113 3.09 8.33 0.77
C PHE A 113 4.06 8.35 -0.42
N TRP A 114 3.55 8.12 -1.64
CA TRP A 114 4.39 8.00 -2.83
C TRP A 114 5.21 9.25 -3.12
N VAL A 115 4.57 10.42 -3.07
CA VAL A 115 5.27 11.69 -3.29
C VAL A 115 6.35 11.92 -2.21
N SER A 116 6.02 11.63 -0.95
CA SER A 116 6.96 11.73 0.17
C SER A 116 8.09 10.71 0.07
N PHE A 117 7.79 9.49 -0.38
CA PHE A 117 8.76 8.43 -0.62
C PHE A 117 9.77 8.82 -1.70
N VAL A 118 9.31 9.30 -2.86
CA VAL A 118 10.18 9.76 -3.95
C VAL A 118 11.12 10.88 -3.47
N LYS A 119 10.60 11.84 -2.68
CA LYS A 119 11.39 12.90 -2.09
C LYS A 119 12.44 12.36 -1.11
N ALA A 120 12.08 11.39 -0.27
CA ALA A 120 12.99 10.76 0.68
C ALA A 120 14.09 9.94 -0.03
N ILE A 121 13.75 9.16 -1.04
CA ILE A 121 14.71 8.31 -1.79
C ILE A 121 15.78 9.16 -2.47
N ARG A 122 15.43 10.32 -3.02
CA ARG A 122 16.41 11.25 -3.60
C ARG A 122 17.49 11.71 -2.64
N MET A 123 17.24 11.71 -1.35
CA MET A 123 18.21 12.12 -0.33
C MET A 123 19.32 11.06 -0.06
N PHE A 124 19.19 9.85 -0.62
CA PHE A 124 20.13 8.76 -0.39
C PHE A 124 21.32 8.72 -1.36
N GLY A 125 21.25 9.39 -2.50
CA GLY A 125 22.33 9.49 -3.48
C GLY A 125 22.62 10.91 -3.95
N THR A 126 23.75 11.09 -4.60
CA THR A 126 24.13 12.32 -5.33
C THR A 126 23.35 12.41 -6.64
N GLU A 127 23.40 13.56 -7.35
CA GLU A 127 22.71 13.73 -8.63
C GLU A 127 23.10 12.65 -9.66
N ASN A 128 24.34 12.25 -9.68
CA ASN A 128 24.85 11.23 -10.61
C ASN A 128 24.44 9.79 -10.22
N GLU A 129 24.03 9.56 -8.98
CA GLU A 129 23.67 8.25 -8.45
C GLU A 129 22.15 8.01 -8.42
N GLN A 130 21.32 9.00 -8.79
CA GLN A 130 19.87 8.89 -8.69
C GLN A 130 19.32 7.67 -9.42
N GLY A 131 19.80 7.38 -10.63
CA GLY A 131 19.40 6.20 -11.38
C GLY A 131 19.62 4.88 -10.62
N SER A 132 20.80 4.75 -10.01
CA SER A 132 21.16 3.55 -9.22
C SER A 132 20.33 3.45 -7.94
N VAL A 133 20.12 4.56 -7.23
CA VAL A 133 19.32 4.60 -5.99
C VAL A 133 17.86 4.19 -6.27
N PHE A 134 17.26 4.73 -7.32
CA PHE A 134 15.91 4.31 -7.73
C PHE A 134 15.88 2.86 -8.21
N GLY A 135 16.87 2.40 -8.96
CA GLY A 135 16.99 1.01 -9.41
C GLY A 135 17.06 0.03 -8.23
N TYR A 136 17.92 0.30 -7.24
CA TYR A 136 17.99 -0.50 -6.01
C TYR A 136 16.66 -0.48 -5.24
N SER A 137 16.04 0.69 -5.14
CA SER A 137 14.74 0.84 -4.49
C SER A 137 13.68 -0.02 -5.17
N GLU A 138 13.56 0.01 -6.49
CA GLU A 138 12.60 -0.81 -7.23
C GLU A 138 12.89 -2.31 -7.10
N GLY A 139 14.16 -2.72 -7.13
CA GLY A 139 14.55 -4.11 -6.93
C GLY A 139 14.19 -4.63 -5.55
N ILE A 140 14.53 -3.90 -4.49
CA ILE A 140 14.19 -4.28 -3.10
C ILE A 140 12.66 -4.32 -2.92
N ARG A 141 11.94 -3.33 -3.44
CA ARG A 141 10.49 -3.26 -3.38
C ARG A 141 9.81 -4.44 -4.07
N ALA A 142 10.32 -4.87 -5.23
CA ALA A 142 9.82 -6.02 -5.96
C ALA A 142 10.02 -7.32 -5.19
N VAL A 143 11.24 -7.56 -4.67
CA VAL A 143 11.58 -8.74 -3.87
C VAL A 143 10.74 -8.78 -2.58
N ALA A 144 10.68 -7.69 -1.84
CA ALA A 144 9.86 -7.59 -0.64
C ALA A 144 8.39 -7.91 -0.96
N GLY A 145 7.88 -7.35 -2.07
CA GLY A 145 6.53 -7.62 -2.52
C GLY A 145 6.25 -9.08 -2.86
N LEU A 146 7.19 -9.78 -3.47
CA LEU A 146 7.07 -11.22 -3.74
C LEU A 146 7.00 -12.02 -2.44
N ILE A 147 7.94 -11.80 -1.53
CA ILE A 147 8.00 -12.50 -0.24
C ILE A 147 6.68 -12.33 0.52
N ILE A 148 6.19 -11.10 0.61
CA ILE A 148 4.96 -10.76 1.32
C ILE A 148 3.72 -11.38 0.66
N ASN A 149 3.64 -11.40 -0.68
CA ASN A 149 2.54 -12.07 -1.37
C ASN A 149 2.55 -13.58 -1.13
N PHE A 150 3.71 -14.24 -1.16
CA PHE A 150 3.78 -15.66 -0.83
C PHE A 150 3.40 -15.96 0.63
N ALA A 151 3.82 -15.12 1.57
CA ALA A 151 3.39 -15.21 2.96
C ALA A 151 1.87 -15.05 3.10
N ALA A 152 1.28 -14.08 2.42
CA ALA A 152 -0.16 -13.84 2.40
C ALA A 152 -0.96 -15.00 1.79
N LEU A 153 -0.45 -15.60 0.69
CA LEU A 153 -1.03 -16.81 0.11
C LEU A 153 -0.95 -18.01 1.07
N GLY A 154 0.15 -18.17 1.79
CA GLY A 154 0.30 -19.17 2.85
C GLY A 154 -0.73 -18.99 3.95
N ILE A 155 -0.94 -17.75 4.40
CA ILE A 155 -1.96 -17.39 5.40
C ILE A 155 -3.36 -17.73 4.88
N LEU A 156 -3.70 -17.30 3.66
CA LEU A 156 -4.99 -17.61 3.05
C LEU A 156 -5.24 -19.11 3.02
N ASN A 157 -4.31 -19.89 2.48
CA ASN A 157 -4.43 -21.36 2.38
C ASN A 157 -4.57 -22.02 3.76
N TYR A 158 -3.86 -21.54 4.77
CA TYR A 158 -3.97 -22.08 6.13
C TYR A 158 -5.36 -21.87 6.72
N PHE A 159 -5.99 -20.72 6.48
CA PHE A 159 -7.30 -20.37 7.02
C PHE A 159 -8.47 -20.77 6.11
N MET A 160 -8.25 -21.13 4.85
CA MET A 160 -9.30 -21.53 3.92
C MET A 160 -10.20 -22.67 4.42
N ILE A 161 -9.64 -23.61 5.19
CA ILE A 161 -10.36 -24.77 5.75
C ILE A 161 -10.82 -24.51 7.20
N ARG A 162 -10.30 -23.47 7.84
CA ARG A 162 -10.42 -23.25 9.29
C ARG A 162 -11.25 -22.03 9.70
N ALA A 163 -11.58 -21.17 8.76
CA ALA A 163 -12.28 -19.92 9.06
C ALA A 163 -13.32 -19.60 7.98
N ASP A 164 -14.41 -18.96 8.40
CA ASP A 164 -15.49 -18.53 7.48
C ASP A 164 -15.06 -17.34 6.59
N ALA A 165 -14.03 -16.62 6.98
CA ALA A 165 -13.50 -15.46 6.27
C ALA A 165 -11.96 -15.46 6.26
N PRO A 166 -11.32 -16.33 5.45
CA PRO A 166 -9.87 -16.47 5.40
C PRO A 166 -9.14 -15.21 4.93
N LEU A 167 -9.74 -14.41 4.05
CA LEU A 167 -9.14 -13.17 3.56
C LEU A 167 -8.98 -12.09 4.65
N ARG A 168 -9.83 -12.12 5.69
CA ARG A 168 -9.68 -11.26 6.87
C ARG A 168 -8.30 -11.36 7.49
N TYR A 169 -7.74 -12.57 7.61
CA TYR A 169 -6.42 -12.80 8.20
C TYR A 169 -5.29 -12.26 7.32
N VAL A 170 -5.47 -12.30 6.01
CA VAL A 170 -4.56 -11.65 5.05
C VAL A 170 -4.58 -10.13 5.22
N LEU A 171 -5.77 -9.55 5.39
CA LEU A 171 -5.91 -8.10 5.62
C LEU A 171 -5.28 -7.68 6.96
N ILE A 172 -5.47 -8.46 8.02
CA ILE A 172 -4.81 -8.22 9.32
C ILE A 172 -3.28 -8.32 9.20
N PHE A 173 -2.78 -9.24 8.37
CA PHE A 173 -1.33 -9.37 8.12
C PHE A 173 -0.75 -8.18 7.35
N TYR A 174 -1.53 -7.53 6.50
CA TYR A 174 -1.10 -6.34 5.75
C TYR A 174 -1.21 -5.03 6.56
N GLY A 175 -2.02 -4.95 7.62
CA GLY A 175 -2.23 -3.78 8.48
C GLY A 175 -1.16 -3.61 9.55
#